data_e9fc1d34e5e04c587e2fa2f800b2c8fe
#
_entry.id   e9fc1d34e5e04c587e2fa2f800b2c8fe
#
_cell.length_a   1.000
_cell.length_b   1.000
_cell.length_c   1.000
_cell.angle_alpha   90.00
_cell.angle_beta   90.00
_cell.angle_gamma   90.00
#
_symmetry.space_group_name_H-M   'P 1'
#
loop_
_entity.id
_entity.type
_entity.pdbx_description
1 polymer ?
#
loop_
_entity_poly.entity_id
_entity_poly.type
_entity_poly.pdbx_seq_one_letter_code
_entity_poly.pdbx_strand_id
1 'polypeptide(L)'
;MAETQNFDKVNILKRRSIPYDEYFGDMDLTPKQKAKRKEMAIILEDVFYIFFEMFGKGLEIGFLNELKVKQELTYQLYDAIENSKEAERFFETEEQKDKYITDTVNETYRSTVENIVREPDTLDYTGTEKYWLSGDRAQFIAENESNTLLNSAEFIEAKEEGYTHKIWMSYGDDRVRLTHQEVDGAKIPIGAYFDVGRARMLYPKDVTSELSTGAECPEEVCNCRCTVSYVK
;
A
#
# COMPACT_ATOMS: atom_id res chain seq x y z
N MET A 1 -28.04 30.32 -12.38
CA MET A 1 -28.62 29.13 -11.73
C MET A 1 -27.64 28.01 -12.06
N ALA A 2 -26.80 27.63 -11.09
CA ALA A 2 -25.89 26.51 -11.25
C ALA A 2 -26.74 25.23 -11.21
N GLU A 3 -26.72 24.46 -12.28
CA GLU A 3 -27.26 23.11 -12.28
C GLU A 3 -26.49 22.32 -11.22
N THR A 4 -27.20 21.95 -10.17
CA THR A 4 -26.75 20.90 -9.25
C THR A 4 -26.63 19.63 -10.07
N GLN A 5 -25.40 19.30 -10.48
CA GLN A 5 -25.10 17.98 -11.01
C GLN A 5 -25.56 16.95 -9.99
N ASN A 6 -26.58 16.23 -10.38
CA ASN A 6 -27.13 15.14 -9.62
C ASN A 6 -26.08 14.03 -9.66
N PHE A 7 -25.23 13.95 -8.64
CA PHE A 7 -24.37 12.78 -8.43
C PHE A 7 -25.30 11.62 -8.09
N ASP A 8 -25.93 11.05 -9.11
CA ASP A 8 -26.68 9.82 -8.99
C ASP A 8 -25.80 8.81 -8.25
N LYS A 9 -26.16 8.57 -7.00
CA LYS A 9 -25.69 7.54 -6.09
C LYS A 9 -24.51 6.76 -6.68
N VAL A 10 -23.35 7.39 -6.65
CA VAL A 10 -22.10 6.76 -7.01
C VAL A 10 -22.08 5.48 -6.20
N ASN A 11 -22.09 4.35 -6.86
CA ASN A 11 -21.89 3.05 -6.24
C ASN A 11 -20.42 3.03 -5.80
N ILE A 12 -20.11 3.89 -4.81
CA ILE A 12 -18.77 4.19 -4.30
C ILE A 12 -18.08 2.90 -3.89
N LEU A 13 -18.83 1.83 -3.71
CA LEU A 13 -18.47 0.72 -2.86
C LEU A 13 -18.70 -0.62 -3.53
N LYS A 14 -18.43 -0.72 -4.81
CA LYS A 14 -18.38 -2.02 -5.44
C LYS A 14 -16.99 -2.62 -5.17
N ARG A 15 -16.90 -3.56 -4.26
CA ARG A 15 -15.67 -4.32 -4.00
C ARG A 15 -15.21 -4.99 -5.29
N ARG A 16 -13.90 -4.97 -5.51
CA ARG A 16 -13.26 -5.65 -6.63
C ARG A 16 -13.65 -7.13 -6.63
N SER A 17 -13.89 -7.69 -7.80
CA SER A 17 -14.28 -9.09 -7.95
C SER A 17 -13.11 -10.08 -7.88
N ILE A 18 -11.86 -9.60 -7.86
CA ILE A 18 -10.67 -10.46 -7.83
C ILE A 18 -10.38 -10.83 -6.37
N PRO A 19 -10.44 -12.11 -6.02
CA PRO A 19 -10.14 -12.55 -4.65
C PRO A 19 -8.67 -12.30 -4.29
N TYR A 20 -8.38 -12.00 -3.03
CA TYR A 20 -7.01 -11.89 -2.51
C TYR A 20 -6.16 -13.15 -2.75
N ASP A 21 -6.79 -14.33 -2.77
CA ASP A 21 -6.13 -15.59 -3.08
C ASP A 21 -5.57 -15.64 -4.51
N GLU A 22 -6.19 -14.93 -5.45
CA GLU A 22 -5.66 -14.76 -6.80
C GLU A 22 -4.52 -13.75 -6.82
N TYR A 23 -4.66 -12.61 -6.13
CA TYR A 23 -3.63 -11.57 -6.08
C TYR A 23 -2.33 -12.06 -5.43
N PHE A 24 -2.43 -12.72 -4.26
CA PHE A 24 -1.27 -13.26 -3.55
C PHE A 24 -0.89 -14.68 -4.02
N GLY A 25 -1.76 -15.34 -4.78
CA GLY A 25 -1.64 -16.75 -5.16
C GLY A 25 -0.37 -17.06 -5.94
N ASP A 26 -0.02 -16.18 -6.86
CA ASP A 26 1.12 -16.37 -7.76
C ASP A 26 2.45 -15.83 -7.19
N MET A 27 2.43 -15.18 -6.03
CA MET A 27 3.66 -14.71 -5.36
C MET A 27 4.47 -15.92 -4.83
N ASP A 28 5.79 -15.83 -4.96
CA ASP A 28 6.70 -16.83 -4.39
C ASP A 28 6.80 -16.72 -2.86
N LEU A 29 5.73 -17.12 -2.22
CA LEU A 29 5.52 -17.06 -0.78
C LEU A 29 4.98 -18.38 -0.25
N THR A 30 5.35 -18.69 0.99
CA THR A 30 4.73 -19.81 1.71
C THR A 30 3.24 -19.57 1.95
N PRO A 31 2.44 -20.63 2.14
CA PRO A 31 1.02 -20.47 2.48
C PRO A 31 0.77 -19.59 3.72
N LYS A 32 1.66 -19.64 4.72
CA LYS A 32 1.59 -18.80 5.93
C LYS A 32 1.77 -17.32 5.59
N GLN A 33 2.75 -16.98 4.76
CA GLN A 33 3.01 -15.59 4.33
C GLN A 33 1.85 -15.04 3.50
N LYS A 34 1.28 -15.84 2.59
CA LYS A 34 0.09 -15.47 1.81
C LYS A 34 -1.12 -15.19 2.71
N ALA A 35 -1.34 -16.07 3.71
CA ALA A 35 -2.43 -15.90 4.67
C ALA A 35 -2.30 -14.60 5.49
N LYS A 36 -1.10 -14.29 5.98
CA LYS A 36 -0.82 -13.04 6.72
C LYS A 36 -1.12 -11.80 5.86
N ARG A 37 -0.66 -11.77 4.59
CA ARG A 37 -0.92 -10.68 3.65
C ARG A 37 -2.40 -10.51 3.37
N LYS A 38 -3.11 -11.61 3.15
CA LYS A 38 -4.56 -11.59 2.94
C LYS A 38 -5.30 -11.05 4.15
N GLU A 39 -4.97 -11.51 5.37
CA GLU A 39 -5.58 -11.03 6.63
C GLU A 39 -5.37 -9.52 6.76
N MET A 40 -4.15 -9.03 6.57
CA MET A 40 -3.85 -7.61 6.66
C MET A 40 -4.52 -6.78 5.54
N ALA A 41 -4.57 -7.29 4.33
CA ALA A 41 -5.23 -6.61 3.21
C ALA A 41 -6.73 -6.45 3.45
N ILE A 42 -7.42 -7.45 4.03
CA ILE A 42 -8.84 -7.34 4.38
C ILE A 42 -9.07 -6.22 5.40
N ILE A 43 -8.22 -6.13 6.41
CA ILE A 43 -8.33 -5.08 7.44
C ILE A 43 -8.10 -3.70 6.80
N LEU A 44 -7.05 -3.56 6.02
CA LEU A 44 -6.71 -2.29 5.35
C LEU A 44 -7.75 -1.88 4.30
N GLU A 45 -8.37 -2.84 3.61
CA GLU A 45 -9.45 -2.53 2.65
C GLU A 45 -10.61 -1.81 3.34
N ASP A 46 -11.03 -2.27 4.52
CA ASP A 46 -12.08 -1.62 5.30
C ASP A 46 -11.67 -0.20 5.72
N VAL A 47 -10.40 0.02 6.09
CA VAL A 47 -9.86 1.35 6.43
C VAL A 47 -9.96 2.32 5.24
N PHE A 48 -9.44 1.93 4.08
CA PHE A 48 -9.48 2.79 2.89
C PHE A 48 -10.91 2.96 2.35
N TYR A 49 -11.75 1.96 2.52
CA TYR A 49 -13.16 2.03 2.19
C TYR A 49 -13.89 3.12 3.00
N ILE A 50 -13.71 3.16 4.33
CA ILE A 50 -14.28 4.20 5.19
C ILE A 50 -13.79 5.58 4.77
N PHE A 51 -12.49 5.71 4.46
CA PHE A 51 -11.93 6.97 3.96
C PHE A 51 -12.63 7.45 2.69
N PHE A 52 -12.80 6.59 1.68
CA PHE A 52 -13.45 6.96 0.43
C PHE A 52 -14.92 7.27 0.60
N GLU A 53 -15.62 6.58 1.49
CA GLU A 53 -17.01 6.89 1.85
C GLU A 53 -17.13 8.29 2.46
N MET A 54 -16.27 8.64 3.41
CA MET A 54 -16.27 9.96 4.04
C MET A 54 -15.90 11.06 3.04
N PHE A 55 -14.91 10.80 2.20
CA PHE A 55 -14.48 11.73 1.16
C PHE A 55 -15.62 11.99 0.16
N GLY A 56 -16.27 10.95 -0.35
CA GLY A 56 -17.40 11.04 -1.27
C GLY A 56 -18.59 11.79 -0.67
N LYS A 57 -18.96 11.50 0.58
CA LYS A 57 -20.00 12.22 1.31
C LYS A 57 -19.66 13.71 1.46
N GLY A 58 -18.40 14.06 1.72
CA GLY A 58 -17.95 15.44 1.80
C GLY A 58 -18.11 16.18 0.47
N LEU A 59 -17.84 15.52 -0.66
CA LEU A 59 -18.07 16.09 -1.99
C LEU A 59 -19.56 16.29 -2.29
N GLU A 60 -20.41 15.31 -1.99
CA GLU A 60 -21.86 15.37 -2.23
C GLU A 60 -22.53 16.56 -1.54
N ILE A 61 -22.12 16.87 -0.31
CA ILE A 61 -22.66 18.00 0.46
C ILE A 61 -21.94 19.33 0.18
N GLY A 62 -20.95 19.33 -0.71
CA GLY A 62 -20.15 20.52 -1.03
C GLY A 62 -19.27 21.02 0.12
N PHE A 63 -18.98 20.16 1.10
CA PHE A 63 -18.16 20.48 2.25
C PHE A 63 -17.21 19.34 2.59
N LEU A 64 -16.05 19.33 1.93
CA LEU A 64 -14.95 18.41 2.24
C LEU A 64 -14.05 19.01 3.32
N ASN A 65 -14.06 18.42 4.51
CA ASN A 65 -13.15 18.82 5.59
C ASN A 65 -11.88 17.95 5.56
N GLU A 66 -10.82 18.46 4.94
CA GLU A 66 -9.53 17.78 4.82
C GLU A 66 -9.01 17.27 6.16
N LEU A 67 -8.97 18.15 7.17
CA LEU A 67 -8.43 17.80 8.49
C LEU A 67 -9.18 16.61 9.10
N LYS A 68 -10.51 16.65 9.05
CA LYS A 68 -11.35 15.58 9.60
C LYS A 68 -11.14 14.25 8.87
N VAL A 69 -11.10 14.29 7.56
CA VAL A 69 -10.94 13.08 6.74
C VAL A 69 -9.55 12.47 6.95
N LYS A 70 -8.49 13.29 7.02
CA LYS A 70 -7.14 12.82 7.33
C LYS A 70 -7.01 12.28 8.75
N GLN A 71 -7.60 12.95 9.75
CA GLN A 71 -7.60 12.47 11.14
C GLN A 71 -8.27 11.11 11.27
N GLU A 72 -9.40 10.90 10.60
CA GLU A 72 -10.09 9.62 10.62
C GLU A 72 -9.24 8.52 9.99
N LEU A 73 -8.67 8.76 8.80
CA LEU A 73 -7.78 7.79 8.16
C LEU A 73 -6.56 7.47 9.04
N THR A 74 -5.97 8.49 9.68
CA THR A 74 -4.88 8.33 10.63
C THR A 74 -5.29 7.39 11.75
N TYR A 75 -6.41 7.66 12.41
CA TYR A 75 -6.92 6.85 13.52
C TYR A 75 -7.16 5.40 13.08
N GLN A 76 -7.82 5.19 11.95
CA GLN A 76 -8.14 3.86 11.44
C GLN A 76 -6.87 3.06 11.07
N LEU A 77 -5.83 3.71 10.53
CA LEU A 77 -4.56 3.06 10.23
C LEU A 77 -3.80 2.67 11.51
N TYR A 78 -3.78 3.54 12.53
CA TYR A 78 -3.21 3.17 13.83
C TYR A 78 -3.92 1.97 14.42
N ASP A 79 -5.26 2.00 14.47
CA ASP A 79 -6.06 0.92 15.02
C ASP A 79 -5.83 -0.41 14.26
N ALA A 80 -5.82 -0.38 12.95
CA ALA A 80 -5.57 -1.54 12.09
C ALA A 80 -4.17 -2.15 12.32
N ILE A 81 -3.16 -1.30 12.45
CA ILE A 81 -1.76 -1.73 12.66
C ILE A 81 -1.59 -2.28 14.07
N GLU A 82 -2.03 -1.57 15.10
CA GLU A 82 -1.83 -1.94 16.51
C GLU A 82 -2.62 -3.20 16.91
N ASN A 83 -3.78 -3.43 16.32
CA ASN A 83 -4.57 -4.63 16.56
C ASN A 83 -4.18 -5.82 15.67
N SER A 84 -3.20 -5.66 14.78
CA SER A 84 -2.68 -6.77 13.97
C SER A 84 -1.87 -7.74 14.83
N LYS A 85 -1.90 -9.02 14.49
CA LYS A 85 -1.06 -10.05 15.11
C LYS A 85 0.45 -9.83 14.90
N GLU A 86 0.82 -9.08 13.87
CA GLU A 86 2.19 -8.77 13.50
C GLU A 86 2.60 -7.34 13.94
N ALA A 87 1.78 -6.65 14.74
CA ALA A 87 1.94 -5.25 15.12
C ALA A 87 3.36 -4.90 15.59
N GLU A 88 3.92 -5.73 16.47
CA GLU A 88 5.26 -5.51 17.05
C GLU A 88 6.42 -5.64 16.04
N ARG A 89 6.12 -6.15 14.83
CA ARG A 89 7.12 -6.42 13.78
C ARG A 89 6.98 -5.57 12.53
N PHE A 90 5.98 -4.71 12.44
CA PHE A 90 5.87 -3.85 11.27
C PHE A 90 6.92 -2.74 11.23
N PHE A 91 7.37 -2.30 12.38
CA PHE A 91 8.32 -1.19 12.52
C PHE A 91 9.32 -1.46 13.63
N GLU A 92 10.57 -1.01 13.44
CA GLU A 92 11.61 -1.10 14.47
C GLU A 92 11.44 0.00 15.55
N THR A 93 10.78 1.11 15.22
CA THR A 93 10.54 2.24 16.11
C THR A 93 9.16 2.87 15.91
N GLU A 94 8.66 3.56 16.95
CA GLU A 94 7.44 4.36 16.86
C GLU A 94 7.55 5.47 15.80
N GLU A 95 8.72 6.09 15.67
CA GLU A 95 8.95 7.13 14.67
C GLU A 95 8.76 6.60 13.23
N GLN A 96 9.20 5.37 12.95
CA GLN A 96 8.96 4.71 11.66
C GLN A 96 7.47 4.46 11.43
N LYS A 97 6.73 4.04 12.46
CA LYS A 97 5.27 3.85 12.39
C LYS A 97 4.56 5.16 12.10
N ASP A 98 4.87 6.21 12.88
CA ASP A 98 4.28 7.53 12.71
C ASP A 98 4.54 8.12 11.33
N LYS A 99 5.77 7.98 10.84
CA LYS A 99 6.16 8.41 9.50
C LYS A 99 5.37 7.66 8.43
N TYR A 100 5.33 6.33 8.50
CA TYR A 100 4.58 5.50 7.56
C TYR A 100 3.11 5.89 7.48
N ILE A 101 2.44 6.03 8.63
CA ILE A 101 1.02 6.40 8.70
C ILE A 101 0.81 7.79 8.12
N THR A 102 1.66 8.75 8.50
CA THR A 102 1.58 10.14 8.02
C THR A 102 1.74 10.20 6.49
N ASP A 103 2.73 9.51 5.94
CA ASP A 103 3.00 9.48 4.51
C ASP A 103 1.85 8.81 3.74
N THR A 104 1.34 7.67 4.25
CA THR A 104 0.20 6.95 3.65
C THR A 104 -1.07 7.81 3.65
N VAL A 105 -1.38 8.50 4.74
CA VAL A 105 -2.54 9.41 4.83
C VAL A 105 -2.42 10.56 3.84
N ASN A 106 -1.27 11.22 3.81
CA ASN A 106 -1.04 12.36 2.94
C ASN A 106 -1.08 11.96 1.47
N GLU A 107 -0.44 10.86 1.10
CA GLU A 107 -0.43 10.37 -0.29
C GLU A 107 -1.81 9.91 -0.74
N THR A 108 -2.55 9.17 0.09
CA THR A 108 -3.91 8.72 -0.22
C THR A 108 -4.83 9.92 -0.43
N TYR A 109 -4.77 10.92 0.44
CA TYR A 109 -5.57 12.13 0.32
C TYR A 109 -5.17 12.92 -0.93
N ARG A 110 -3.88 13.21 -1.12
CA ARG A 110 -3.34 13.97 -2.24
C ARG A 110 -3.71 13.34 -3.58
N SER A 111 -3.43 12.05 -3.75
CA SER A 111 -3.73 11.34 -4.99
C SER A 111 -5.24 11.28 -5.27
N THR A 112 -6.08 11.23 -4.23
CA THR A 112 -7.55 11.29 -4.39
C THR A 112 -7.99 12.65 -4.90
N VAL A 113 -7.55 13.74 -4.25
CA VAL A 113 -7.89 15.12 -4.65
C VAL A 113 -7.41 15.42 -6.06
N GLU A 114 -6.14 15.13 -6.36
CA GLU A 114 -5.54 15.42 -7.67
C GLU A 114 -6.29 14.75 -8.82
N ASN A 115 -6.77 13.53 -8.61
CA ASN A 115 -7.42 12.78 -9.68
C ASN A 115 -8.93 13.05 -9.78
N ILE A 116 -9.59 13.45 -8.69
CA ILE A 116 -11.01 13.84 -8.74
C ILE A 116 -11.16 15.28 -9.23
N VAL A 117 -10.27 16.20 -8.82
CA VAL A 117 -10.38 17.62 -9.13
C VAL A 117 -9.78 17.99 -10.50
N ARG A 118 -8.86 17.19 -11.03
CA ARG A 118 -8.12 17.52 -12.26
C ARG A 118 -8.95 17.51 -13.54
N GLU A 119 -10.06 16.79 -13.60
CA GLU A 119 -10.78 16.58 -14.87
C GLU A 119 -12.30 16.58 -14.76
N PRO A 120 -12.94 17.71 -14.35
CA PRO A 120 -14.40 17.77 -14.32
C PRO A 120 -15.03 17.67 -15.73
N ASP A 121 -14.28 17.99 -16.80
CA ASP A 121 -14.82 18.10 -18.16
C ASP A 121 -14.38 16.98 -19.12
N THR A 122 -13.43 16.13 -18.75
CA THR A 122 -12.92 15.04 -19.61
C THR A 122 -13.33 13.65 -19.13
N LEU A 123 -14.14 13.58 -18.09
CA LEU A 123 -14.61 12.33 -17.55
C LEU A 123 -15.56 11.66 -18.52
N ASP A 124 -14.97 10.85 -19.34
CA ASP A 124 -15.72 9.79 -20.00
C ASP A 124 -16.42 8.99 -18.89
N TYR A 125 -17.74 8.99 -18.90
CA TYR A 125 -18.62 8.33 -17.94
C TYR A 125 -18.34 6.83 -17.75
N THR A 126 -17.27 6.33 -18.32
CA THR A 126 -16.81 4.96 -18.24
C THR A 126 -16.06 4.60 -16.97
N GLY A 127 -15.84 5.55 -16.04
CA GLY A 127 -15.51 5.07 -14.71
C GLY A 127 -14.31 5.64 -13.97
N THR A 128 -13.57 6.63 -14.46
CA THR A 128 -12.34 7.08 -13.79
C THR A 128 -12.61 7.75 -12.42
N GLU A 129 -13.63 8.59 -12.32
CA GLU A 129 -14.08 9.15 -11.03
C GLU A 129 -14.56 8.07 -10.07
N LYS A 130 -15.33 7.12 -10.60
CA LYS A 130 -15.84 5.99 -9.81
C LYS A 130 -14.72 5.13 -9.26
N TYR A 131 -13.59 5.02 -9.98
CA TYR A 131 -12.43 4.28 -9.50
C TYR A 131 -11.78 4.98 -8.29
N TRP A 132 -11.58 6.30 -8.35
CA TRP A 132 -10.85 7.04 -7.29
C TRP A 132 -11.56 7.08 -5.94
N LEU A 133 -12.86 6.75 -5.90
CA LEU A 133 -13.66 6.58 -4.68
C LEU A 133 -14.24 5.16 -4.55
N SER A 134 -13.70 4.19 -5.27
CA SER A 134 -14.29 2.86 -5.34
C SER A 134 -13.66 1.88 -4.35
N GLY A 135 -14.39 0.80 -4.07
CA GLY A 135 -13.88 -0.37 -3.37
C GLY A 135 -12.71 -1.04 -4.11
N ASP A 136 -12.70 -0.99 -5.46
CA ASP A 136 -11.57 -1.50 -6.26
C ASP A 136 -10.26 -0.77 -5.93
N ARG A 137 -10.32 0.54 -5.70
CA ARG A 137 -9.17 1.32 -5.28
C ARG A 137 -8.80 1.03 -3.82
N ALA A 138 -9.77 0.90 -2.93
CA ALA A 138 -9.53 0.52 -1.55
C ALA A 138 -8.78 -0.82 -1.47
N GLN A 139 -9.27 -1.82 -2.20
CA GLN A 139 -8.61 -3.12 -2.32
C GLN A 139 -7.19 -3.00 -2.90
N PHE A 140 -7.01 -2.24 -3.97
CA PHE A 140 -5.70 -2.04 -4.60
C PHE A 140 -4.68 -1.43 -3.62
N ILE A 141 -5.08 -0.40 -2.85
CA ILE A 141 -4.20 0.20 -1.84
C ILE A 141 -3.93 -0.82 -0.72
N ALA A 142 -4.95 -1.52 -0.26
CA ALA A 142 -4.83 -2.53 0.79
C ALA A 142 -3.86 -3.67 0.43
N GLU A 143 -3.94 -4.18 -0.80
CA GLU A 143 -3.00 -5.18 -1.34
C GLU A 143 -1.56 -4.64 -1.33
N ASN A 144 -1.40 -3.39 -1.77
CA ASN A 144 -0.11 -2.73 -1.82
C ASN A 144 0.48 -2.51 -0.43
N GLU A 145 -0.32 -1.99 0.51
CA GLU A 145 0.15 -1.68 1.86
C GLU A 145 0.33 -2.93 2.72
N SER A 146 -0.49 -3.96 2.55
CA SER A 146 -0.25 -5.24 3.21
C SER A 146 1.10 -5.85 2.83
N ASN A 147 1.49 -5.76 1.55
CA ASN A 147 2.82 -6.24 1.11
C ASN A 147 3.95 -5.37 1.69
N THR A 148 3.75 -4.06 1.83
CA THR A 148 4.71 -3.16 2.49
C THR A 148 4.95 -3.59 3.93
N LEU A 149 3.89 -3.71 4.72
CA LEU A 149 3.96 -4.05 6.15
C LEU A 149 4.54 -5.45 6.37
N LEU A 150 4.09 -6.44 5.58
CA LEU A 150 4.56 -7.81 5.77
C LEU A 150 6.01 -8.03 5.30
N ASN A 151 6.51 -7.32 4.28
CA ASN A 151 7.93 -7.36 3.94
C ASN A 151 8.80 -6.80 5.09
N SER A 152 8.34 -5.74 5.77
CA SER A 152 8.99 -5.21 6.97
C SER A 152 8.99 -6.23 8.11
N ALA A 153 7.81 -6.77 8.44
CA ALA A 153 7.67 -7.75 9.52
C ALA A 153 8.55 -9.00 9.30
N GLU A 154 8.56 -9.51 8.08
CA GLU A 154 9.38 -10.68 7.73
C GLU A 154 10.89 -10.38 7.81
N PHE A 155 11.30 -9.15 7.47
CA PHE A 155 12.69 -8.71 7.62
C PHE A 155 13.08 -8.63 9.08
N ILE A 156 12.26 -8.04 9.94
CA ILE A 156 12.51 -7.93 11.39
C ILE A 156 12.55 -9.33 12.01
N GLU A 157 11.56 -10.20 11.71
CA GLU A 157 11.53 -11.59 12.17
C GLU A 157 12.82 -12.34 11.77
N ALA A 158 13.28 -12.19 10.54
CA ALA A 158 14.50 -12.83 10.06
C ALA A 158 15.76 -12.34 10.79
N LYS A 159 15.85 -11.04 11.12
CA LYS A 159 16.93 -10.49 11.96
C LYS A 159 16.93 -11.12 13.35
N GLU A 160 15.75 -11.18 14.01
CA GLU A 160 15.58 -11.77 15.35
C GLU A 160 15.95 -13.25 15.38
N GLU A 161 15.60 -14.00 14.31
CA GLU A 161 15.93 -15.43 14.15
C GLU A 161 17.38 -15.71 13.73
N GLY A 162 18.20 -14.68 13.53
CA GLY A 162 19.62 -14.79 13.22
C GLY A 162 19.92 -15.23 11.79
N TYR A 163 19.05 -14.96 10.83
CA TYR A 163 19.38 -15.10 9.42
C TYR A 163 20.54 -14.16 9.05
N THR A 164 21.43 -14.61 8.18
CA THR A 164 22.67 -13.90 7.85
C THR A 164 22.60 -13.22 6.48
N HIS A 165 21.82 -13.74 5.56
CA HIS A 165 21.67 -13.23 4.20
C HIS A 165 20.19 -13.17 3.79
N LYS A 166 19.95 -12.41 2.73
CA LYS A 166 18.66 -12.27 2.09
C LYS A 166 18.80 -12.25 0.57
N ILE A 167 17.74 -12.68 -0.12
CA ILE A 167 17.69 -12.80 -1.58
C ILE A 167 16.46 -12.07 -2.07
N TRP A 168 16.63 -11.14 -3.02
CA TRP A 168 15.51 -10.48 -3.68
C TRP A 168 14.76 -11.48 -4.56
N MET A 169 13.44 -11.50 -4.43
CA MET A 169 12.56 -12.37 -5.19
C MET A 169 11.56 -11.51 -5.96
N SER A 170 11.76 -11.39 -7.26
CA SER A 170 10.77 -10.71 -8.11
C SER A 170 9.55 -11.61 -8.35
N TYR A 171 8.44 -10.99 -8.78
CA TYR A 171 7.22 -11.74 -9.07
C TYR A 171 7.33 -12.63 -10.33
N GLY A 172 8.27 -12.31 -11.23
CA GLY A 172 8.60 -13.13 -12.39
C GLY A 172 7.66 -12.97 -13.60
N ASP A 173 6.69 -12.05 -13.58
CA ASP A 173 5.84 -11.76 -14.73
C ASP A 173 6.35 -10.55 -15.56
N ASP A 174 5.69 -10.28 -16.68
CA ASP A 174 6.02 -9.22 -17.63
C ASP A 174 5.75 -7.79 -17.08
N ARG A 175 5.09 -7.68 -15.92
CA ARG A 175 4.86 -6.41 -15.22
C ARG A 175 5.96 -6.06 -14.21
N VAL A 176 6.94 -6.95 -14.01
CA VAL A 176 8.10 -6.65 -13.16
C VAL A 176 8.99 -5.62 -13.85
N ARG A 177 9.31 -4.54 -13.16
CA ARG A 177 10.19 -3.48 -13.66
C ARG A 177 11.58 -4.05 -13.99
N LEU A 178 12.24 -3.48 -15.01
CA LEU A 178 13.60 -3.90 -15.37
C LEU A 178 14.58 -3.78 -14.19
N THR A 179 14.48 -2.69 -13.43
CA THR A 179 15.27 -2.45 -12.21
C THR A 179 15.10 -3.54 -11.15
N HIS A 180 13.89 -4.12 -11.04
CA HIS A 180 13.62 -5.23 -10.14
C HIS A 180 14.06 -6.60 -10.70
N GLN A 181 14.05 -6.73 -12.03
CA GLN A 181 14.62 -7.93 -12.69
C GLN A 181 16.14 -7.98 -12.57
N GLU A 182 16.82 -6.82 -12.61
CA GLU A 182 18.27 -6.72 -12.47
C GLU A 182 18.77 -7.19 -11.09
N VAL A 183 17.95 -7.03 -10.04
CA VAL A 183 18.30 -7.46 -8.68
C VAL A 183 17.67 -8.80 -8.29
N ASP A 184 16.88 -9.41 -9.17
CA ASP A 184 16.25 -10.70 -8.91
C ASP A 184 17.29 -11.79 -8.65
N GLY A 185 17.11 -12.57 -7.59
CA GLY A 185 18.06 -13.58 -7.15
C GLY A 185 19.35 -13.03 -6.50
N ALA A 186 19.51 -11.70 -6.40
CA ALA A 186 20.68 -11.13 -5.73
C ALA A 186 20.70 -11.50 -4.25
N LYS A 187 21.77 -12.19 -3.83
CA LYS A 187 22.01 -12.57 -2.43
C LYS A 187 22.98 -11.60 -1.78
N ILE A 188 22.54 -10.96 -0.71
CA ILE A 188 23.34 -9.99 0.06
C ILE A 188 23.24 -10.26 1.57
N PRO A 189 24.19 -9.76 2.41
CA PRO A 189 24.05 -9.80 3.86
C PRO A 189 22.74 -9.16 4.32
N ILE A 190 22.15 -9.66 5.41
CA ILE A 190 20.83 -9.24 5.87
C ILE A 190 20.76 -7.72 6.16
N GLY A 191 21.81 -7.11 6.69
CA GLY A 191 21.90 -5.67 6.97
C GLY A 191 22.32 -4.81 5.79
N ALA A 192 22.66 -5.40 4.62
CA ALA A 192 23.00 -4.64 3.43
C ALA A 192 21.75 -4.17 2.68
N TYR A 193 21.85 -3.06 1.94
CA TYR A 193 20.77 -2.53 1.12
C TYR A 193 20.87 -3.08 -0.30
N PHE A 194 19.72 -3.35 -0.93
CA PHE A 194 19.62 -3.53 -2.36
C PHE A 194 19.61 -2.17 -3.05
N ASP A 195 20.34 -2.03 -4.15
CA ASP A 195 20.25 -0.88 -5.06
C ASP A 195 19.29 -1.27 -6.19
N VAL A 196 18.10 -0.66 -6.22
CA VAL A 196 17.01 -0.99 -7.15
C VAL A 196 16.65 0.26 -7.93
N GLY A 197 17.14 0.37 -9.16
CA GLY A 197 17.04 1.59 -9.93
C GLY A 197 17.69 2.76 -9.19
N ARG A 198 16.91 3.77 -8.80
CA ARG A 198 17.39 4.89 -7.98
C ARG A 198 17.16 4.68 -6.48
N ALA A 199 16.38 3.67 -6.11
CA ALA A 199 16.05 3.39 -4.73
C ALA A 199 17.11 2.52 -4.05
N ARG A 200 17.31 2.77 -2.77
CA ARG A 200 18.12 1.97 -1.88
C ARG A 200 17.23 1.44 -0.77
N MET A 201 17.09 0.12 -0.66
CA MET A 201 16.09 -0.50 0.20
C MET A 201 16.64 -1.74 0.92
N LEU A 202 16.30 -1.94 2.20
CA LEU A 202 16.63 -3.18 2.93
C LEU A 202 15.81 -4.37 2.42
N TYR A 203 14.58 -4.13 2.04
CA TYR A 203 13.62 -5.12 1.51
C TYR A 203 12.70 -4.43 0.50
N PRO A 204 11.96 -5.16 -0.34
CA PRO A 204 11.04 -4.55 -1.29
C PRO A 204 10.03 -3.64 -0.59
N LYS A 205 9.86 -2.43 -1.12
CA LYS A 205 8.96 -1.39 -0.57
C LYS A 205 9.39 -0.84 0.79
N ASP A 206 10.66 -0.93 1.14
CA ASP A 206 11.21 -0.28 2.32
C ASP A 206 11.18 1.26 2.16
N VAL A 207 10.30 1.90 2.91
CA VAL A 207 10.11 3.37 2.92
C VAL A 207 10.42 4.00 4.28
N THR A 208 10.81 3.20 5.27
CA THR A 208 10.95 3.63 6.66
C THR A 208 12.33 3.44 7.27
N SER A 209 13.16 2.55 6.71
CA SER A 209 14.51 2.30 7.25
C SER A 209 15.39 3.53 7.11
N GLU A 210 16.31 3.72 8.05
CA GLU A 210 17.11 4.95 8.23
C GLU A 210 17.85 5.42 6.96
N LEU A 211 18.42 4.49 6.20
CA LEU A 211 19.16 4.80 4.97
C LEU A 211 18.39 4.40 3.70
N SER A 212 17.10 4.06 3.84
CA SER A 212 16.27 3.78 2.67
C SER A 212 15.92 5.08 1.94
N THR A 213 15.95 5.01 0.62
CA THR A 213 15.45 6.06 -0.28
C THR A 213 14.17 5.64 -1.01
N GLY A 214 13.53 4.57 -0.54
CA GLY A 214 12.29 4.06 -1.14
C GLY A 214 11.17 5.09 -1.17
N ALA A 215 11.01 5.87 -0.10
CA ALA A 215 10.01 6.95 -0.03
C ALA A 215 10.23 8.06 -1.08
N GLU A 216 11.47 8.28 -1.52
CA GLU A 216 11.85 9.28 -2.52
C GLU A 216 11.75 8.76 -3.96
N CYS A 217 11.54 7.43 -4.11
CA CYS A 217 11.51 6.73 -5.40
C CYS A 217 10.19 5.95 -5.54
N PRO A 218 9.02 6.65 -5.62
CA PRO A 218 7.72 5.98 -5.72
C PRO A 218 7.62 5.05 -6.94
N GLU A 219 8.37 5.32 -8.01
CA GLU A 219 8.46 4.47 -9.18
C GLU A 219 8.99 3.07 -8.86
N GLU A 220 9.76 2.88 -7.77
CA GLU A 220 10.31 1.57 -7.39
C GLU A 220 9.47 0.86 -6.31
N VAL A 221 8.68 1.60 -5.54
CA VAL A 221 7.91 1.02 -4.42
C VAL A 221 6.42 0.85 -4.70
N CYS A 222 5.80 1.79 -5.45
CA CYS A 222 4.37 1.71 -5.75
C CYS A 222 4.05 0.45 -6.55
N ASN A 223 3.04 -0.32 -6.09
CA ASN A 223 2.58 -1.54 -6.75
C ASN A 223 3.68 -2.59 -7.01
N CYS A 224 4.72 -2.60 -6.18
CA CYS A 224 5.74 -3.64 -6.20
C CYS A 224 5.22 -4.91 -5.53
N ARG A 225 5.37 -6.07 -6.20
CA ARG A 225 4.97 -7.39 -5.71
C ARG A 225 6.17 -8.28 -5.34
N CYS A 226 7.37 -7.68 -5.29
CA CYS A 226 8.57 -8.41 -4.90
C CYS A 226 8.55 -8.73 -3.40
N THR A 227 9.30 -9.76 -3.04
CA THR A 227 9.47 -10.28 -1.67
C THR A 227 10.93 -10.58 -1.40
N VAL A 228 11.24 -11.11 -0.24
CA VAL A 228 12.60 -11.54 0.14
C VAL A 228 12.58 -12.96 0.67
N SER A 229 13.53 -13.77 0.24
CA SER A 229 13.86 -15.05 0.86
C SER A 229 15.06 -14.87 1.79
N TYR A 230 15.04 -15.49 2.97
CA TYR A 230 16.08 -15.36 3.99
C TYR A 230 16.89 -16.64 4.12
N VAL A 231 18.22 -16.51 4.36
CA VAL A 231 19.19 -17.62 4.41
C VAL A 231 20.02 -17.52 5.68
N LYS A 232 20.15 -18.63 6.41
CA LYS A 232 21.03 -18.77 7.59
C LYS A 232 22.49 -18.97 7.20
#